data_882a7904bba84e366f8606e02424f233
#
_entry.id   882a7904bba84e366f8606e02424f233
#
_cell.length_a   1.000
_cell.length_b   1.000
_cell.length_c   1.000
_cell.angle_alpha   90.00
_cell.angle_beta   90.00
_cell.angle_gamma   90.00
#
_symmetry.space_group_name_H-M   'P 1'
#
loop_
_entity.id
_entity.type
_entity.pdbx_description
1 polymer ?
#
loop_
_entity_poly.entity_id
_entity_poly.type
_entity_poly.pdbx_seq_one_letter_code
_entity_poly.pdbx_strand_id
1 'polypeptide(L)'
;NIDKFLVVGGSWGATLALCYAISHPENVLGIVLRSVFLGMMSEIQWAFVDAPKNFAPELFKEFINFLDINDQTDPINSYVKKIQFENSHLHSWVWHDYERILSQINPDSHKFEKLDLIKNREGMPNSPFMETYFIKNNFFIEDNYILNNVNKISNIPGYIVQGRYDLICPPVNAFKLTEGWKNSKIKFVNTAGHSSSDEGIMSNLFTALKEIIKF
;
A
#
# COMPACT_ATOMS: atom_id res chain seq x y z
N ASN A 1 29.65 4.11 11.02
CA ASN A 1 29.13 4.43 9.69
C ASN A 1 28.73 3.13 9.00
N ILE A 2 27.57 3.11 8.37
CA ILE A 2 27.11 2.02 7.50
C ILE A 2 27.08 2.61 6.10
N ASP A 3 27.94 2.12 5.20
CA ASP A 3 28.07 2.67 3.85
C ASP A 3 27.07 2.04 2.89
N LYS A 4 26.73 0.75 3.09
CA LYS A 4 25.78 0.02 2.27
C LYS A 4 24.89 -0.89 3.10
N PHE A 5 23.62 -1.03 2.70
CA PHE A 5 22.64 -1.85 3.41
C PHE A 5 21.58 -2.44 2.48
N LEU A 6 20.87 -3.44 3.00
CA LEU A 6 19.67 -3.97 2.34
C LEU A 6 18.48 -3.07 2.69
N VAL A 7 17.67 -2.79 1.70
CA VAL A 7 16.43 -2.02 1.87
C VAL A 7 15.24 -2.98 1.84
N VAL A 8 14.38 -2.88 2.86
CA VAL A 8 13.17 -3.70 2.95
C VAL A 8 11.97 -2.80 3.13
N GLY A 9 10.94 -2.98 2.34
CA GLY A 9 9.72 -2.17 2.42
C GLY A 9 8.47 -2.90 1.98
N GLY A 10 7.33 -2.52 2.56
CA GLY A 10 6.02 -3.03 2.15
C GLY A 10 5.00 -1.92 2.05
N SER A 11 4.09 -1.98 1.06
CA SER A 11 3.08 -0.96 0.83
C SER A 11 3.72 0.41 0.66
N TRP A 12 3.33 1.43 1.44
CA TRP A 12 4.01 2.73 1.47
C TRP A 12 5.53 2.62 1.70
N GLY A 13 5.96 1.66 2.52
CA GLY A 13 7.38 1.39 2.72
C GLY A 13 8.09 0.89 1.45
N ALA A 14 7.39 0.26 0.51
CA ALA A 14 7.95 -0.11 -0.79
C ALA A 14 8.21 1.13 -1.66
N THR A 15 7.30 2.11 -1.65
CA THR A 15 7.49 3.41 -2.31
C THR A 15 8.74 4.12 -1.78
N LEU A 16 8.86 4.22 -0.44
CA LEU A 16 10.01 4.85 0.20
C LEU A 16 11.32 4.12 -0.12
N ALA A 17 11.31 2.79 -0.08
CA ALA A 17 12.45 1.94 -0.42
C ALA A 17 12.92 2.18 -1.86
N LEU A 18 11.99 2.24 -2.81
CA LEU A 18 12.27 2.48 -4.21
C LEU A 18 12.77 3.91 -4.46
N CYS A 19 12.12 4.92 -3.87
CA CYS A 19 12.58 6.31 -3.98
C CYS A 19 14.00 6.48 -3.42
N TYR A 20 14.29 5.86 -2.26
CA TYR A 20 15.63 5.87 -1.70
C TYR A 20 16.65 5.21 -2.62
N ALA A 21 16.35 4.00 -3.09
CA ALA A 21 17.27 3.26 -3.97
C ALA A 21 17.52 3.96 -5.31
N ILE A 22 16.50 4.61 -5.87
CA ILE A 22 16.62 5.41 -7.11
C ILE A 22 17.52 6.63 -6.88
N SER A 23 17.46 7.25 -5.69
CA SER A 23 18.23 8.45 -5.36
C SER A 23 19.66 8.13 -4.88
N HIS A 24 19.87 6.95 -4.29
CA HIS A 24 21.14 6.52 -3.66
C HIS A 24 21.50 5.08 -4.02
N PRO A 25 21.56 4.71 -5.32
CA PRO A 25 21.77 3.33 -5.73
C PRO A 25 23.12 2.76 -5.25
N GLU A 26 24.12 3.61 -5.04
CA GLU A 26 25.46 3.22 -4.54
C GLU A 26 25.45 2.73 -3.09
N ASN A 27 24.44 3.09 -2.30
CA ASN A 27 24.29 2.69 -0.89
C ASN A 27 23.46 1.42 -0.71
N VAL A 28 22.88 0.86 -1.79
CA VAL A 28 21.92 -0.26 -1.70
C VAL A 28 22.57 -1.56 -2.18
N LEU A 29 22.66 -2.55 -1.28
CA LEU A 29 23.15 -3.90 -1.59
C LEU A 29 22.09 -4.77 -2.25
N GLY A 30 20.81 -4.55 -1.94
CA GLY A 30 19.69 -5.30 -2.45
C GLY A 30 18.37 -4.77 -1.88
N ILE A 31 17.26 -5.13 -2.51
CA ILE A 31 15.93 -4.61 -2.16
C ILE A 31 14.96 -5.76 -2.02
N VAL A 32 14.22 -5.82 -0.91
CA VAL A 32 13.11 -6.75 -0.71
C VAL A 32 11.82 -5.97 -0.51
N LEU A 33 10.84 -6.22 -1.37
CA LEU A 33 9.56 -5.52 -1.35
C LEU A 33 8.39 -6.46 -1.09
N ARG A 34 7.36 -5.95 -0.45
CA ARG A 34 6.05 -6.59 -0.30
C ARG A 34 4.96 -5.63 -0.76
N SER A 35 3.95 -6.17 -1.49
CA SER A 35 2.75 -5.39 -1.84
C SER A 35 3.12 -4.01 -2.40
N VAL A 36 3.66 -4.01 -3.62
CA VAL A 36 4.26 -2.82 -4.24
C VAL A 36 3.22 -1.71 -4.44
N PHE A 37 3.48 -0.58 -3.82
CA PHE A 37 2.82 0.69 -4.07
C PHE A 37 3.81 1.63 -4.78
N LEU A 38 3.40 2.21 -5.89
CA LEU A 38 4.25 3.05 -6.74
C LEU A 38 4.09 4.55 -6.48
N GLY A 39 3.15 4.93 -5.60
CA GLY A 39 2.89 6.31 -5.22
C GLY A 39 2.11 7.11 -6.27
N MET A 40 1.17 6.48 -6.94
CA MET A 40 0.32 7.14 -7.94
C MET A 40 -1.10 7.35 -7.42
N MET A 41 -1.73 8.45 -7.80
CA MET A 41 -3.13 8.71 -7.43
C MET A 41 -4.11 7.68 -8.03
N SER A 42 -3.77 7.09 -9.17
CA SER A 42 -4.55 6.00 -9.76
C SER A 42 -4.58 4.74 -8.88
N GLU A 43 -3.56 4.50 -8.07
CA GLU A 43 -3.53 3.40 -7.12
C GLU A 43 -4.44 3.67 -5.91
N ILE A 44 -4.52 4.92 -5.46
CA ILE A 44 -5.47 5.34 -4.42
C ILE A 44 -6.91 5.24 -4.92
N GLN A 45 -7.17 5.69 -6.14
CA GLN A 45 -8.47 5.52 -6.79
C GLN A 45 -8.86 4.03 -6.87
N TRP A 46 -7.92 3.17 -7.28
CA TRP A 46 -8.14 1.73 -7.28
C TRP A 46 -8.46 1.21 -5.88
N ALA A 47 -7.60 1.46 -4.90
CA ALA A 47 -7.68 0.87 -3.56
C ALA A 47 -8.96 1.28 -2.80
N PHE A 48 -9.34 2.56 -2.88
CA PHE A 48 -10.44 3.10 -2.08
C PHE A 48 -11.77 3.20 -2.82
N VAL A 49 -11.78 3.09 -4.15
CA VAL A 49 -13.00 3.26 -4.95
C VAL A 49 -13.24 2.08 -5.89
N ASP A 50 -12.32 1.82 -6.83
CA ASP A 50 -12.61 0.91 -7.94
C ASP A 50 -12.62 -0.56 -7.50
N ALA A 51 -11.60 -1.00 -6.75
CA ALA A 51 -11.56 -2.36 -6.24
C ALA A 51 -12.72 -2.64 -5.27
N PRO A 52 -13.01 -1.80 -4.25
CA PRO A 52 -14.14 -2.03 -3.37
C PRO A 52 -15.49 -2.02 -4.07
N LYS A 53 -15.71 -1.16 -5.05
CA LYS A 53 -16.97 -1.19 -5.85
C LYS A 53 -17.20 -2.54 -6.53
N ASN A 54 -16.12 -3.22 -6.92
CA ASN A 54 -16.21 -4.48 -7.65
C ASN A 54 -16.17 -5.72 -6.75
N PHE A 55 -15.45 -5.68 -5.63
CA PHE A 55 -15.18 -6.84 -4.79
C PHE A 55 -15.88 -6.80 -3.42
N ALA A 56 -16.25 -5.62 -2.94
CA ALA A 56 -16.90 -5.40 -1.65
C ALA A 56 -17.89 -4.21 -1.71
N PRO A 57 -18.91 -4.25 -2.61
CA PRO A 57 -19.79 -3.11 -2.87
C PRO A 57 -20.59 -2.67 -1.64
N GLU A 58 -20.93 -3.58 -0.74
CA GLU A 58 -21.58 -3.27 0.53
C GLU A 58 -20.68 -2.45 1.44
N LEU A 59 -19.41 -2.81 1.55
CA LEU A 59 -18.42 -2.06 2.33
C LEU A 59 -18.14 -0.68 1.73
N PHE A 60 -18.04 -0.60 0.40
CA PHE A 60 -17.90 0.68 -0.29
C PHE A 60 -19.10 1.60 -0.01
N LYS A 61 -20.31 1.05 -0.07
CA LYS A 61 -21.53 1.80 0.24
C LYS A 61 -21.53 2.33 1.68
N GLU A 62 -21.10 1.50 2.64
CA GLU A 62 -20.95 1.94 4.03
C GLU A 62 -19.92 3.07 4.15
N PHE A 63 -18.76 2.92 3.51
CA PHE A 63 -17.70 3.92 3.51
C PHE A 63 -18.18 5.29 3.02
N ILE A 64 -18.88 5.37 1.89
CA ILE A 64 -19.37 6.65 1.36
C ILE A 64 -20.54 7.22 2.17
N ASN A 65 -21.33 6.39 2.86
CA ASN A 65 -22.46 6.85 3.68
C ASN A 65 -22.04 7.65 4.92
N PHE A 66 -20.77 7.64 5.30
CA PHE A 66 -20.23 8.53 6.35
C PHE A 66 -19.99 9.95 5.84
N LEU A 67 -20.05 10.16 4.53
CA LEU A 67 -19.91 11.47 3.90
C LEU A 67 -21.30 12.07 3.63
N ASP A 68 -21.38 13.40 3.65
CA ASP A 68 -22.55 14.12 3.21
C ASP A 68 -22.83 13.80 1.73
N ILE A 69 -24.10 13.82 1.33
CA ILE A 69 -24.51 13.38 -0.01
C ILE A 69 -23.76 14.07 -1.16
N ASN A 70 -23.41 15.32 -1.00
CA ASN A 70 -22.67 16.09 -2.00
C ASN A 70 -21.17 15.72 -2.05
N ASP A 71 -20.64 15.15 -0.97
CA ASP A 71 -19.25 14.74 -0.83
C ASP A 71 -19.00 13.31 -1.32
N GLN A 72 -20.07 12.53 -1.59
CA GLN A 72 -19.96 11.11 -2.01
C GLN A 72 -19.47 10.94 -3.45
N THR A 73 -19.51 11.97 -4.28
CA THR A 73 -19.07 11.94 -5.68
C THR A 73 -17.55 11.86 -5.83
N ASP A 74 -16.82 12.39 -4.84
CA ASP A 74 -15.36 12.33 -4.75
C ASP A 74 -14.94 11.95 -3.32
N PRO A 75 -15.11 10.67 -2.96
CA PRO A 75 -14.92 10.25 -1.58
C PRO A 75 -13.48 10.42 -1.09
N ILE A 76 -12.47 10.23 -1.95
CA ILE A 76 -11.07 10.37 -1.55
C ILE A 76 -10.78 11.79 -1.09
N ASN A 77 -11.06 12.80 -1.92
CA ASN A 77 -10.82 14.19 -1.57
C ASN A 77 -11.69 14.66 -0.40
N SER A 78 -12.90 14.13 -0.29
CA SER A 78 -13.80 14.42 0.84
C SER A 78 -13.24 13.90 2.16
N TYR A 79 -12.74 12.65 2.20
CA TYR A 79 -12.06 12.13 3.38
C TYR A 79 -10.75 12.89 3.69
N VAL A 80 -9.96 13.22 2.67
CA VAL A 80 -8.76 14.06 2.85
C VAL A 80 -9.14 15.38 3.52
N LYS A 81 -10.19 16.05 3.07
CA LYS A 81 -10.69 17.29 3.68
C LYS A 81 -11.10 17.09 5.14
N LYS A 82 -11.94 16.08 5.41
CA LYS A 82 -12.43 15.75 6.77
C LYS A 82 -11.28 15.45 7.75
N ILE A 83 -10.26 14.72 7.29
CA ILE A 83 -9.13 14.31 8.15
C ILE A 83 -8.11 15.44 8.31
N GLN A 84 -7.67 16.08 7.21
CA GLN A 84 -6.59 17.07 7.23
C GLN A 84 -6.98 18.44 7.74
N PHE A 85 -8.20 18.88 7.47
CA PHE A 85 -8.63 20.25 7.77
C PHE A 85 -9.68 20.33 8.87
N GLU A 86 -10.57 19.34 8.96
CA GLU A 86 -11.61 19.33 9.99
C GLU A 86 -11.19 18.49 11.21
N ASN A 87 -10.05 17.81 11.15
CA ASN A 87 -9.51 16.92 12.20
C ASN A 87 -10.56 15.93 12.71
N SER A 88 -11.34 15.35 11.79
CA SER A 88 -12.48 14.52 12.12
C SER A 88 -12.06 13.14 12.61
N HIS A 89 -12.26 12.90 13.88
CA HIS A 89 -12.02 11.63 14.55
C HIS A 89 -12.81 10.48 13.90
N LEU A 90 -14.09 10.75 13.59
CA LEU A 90 -14.98 9.79 12.91
C LEU A 90 -14.39 9.32 11.59
N HIS A 91 -14.08 10.26 10.70
CA HIS A 91 -13.60 9.93 9.35
C HIS A 91 -12.21 9.28 9.37
N SER A 92 -11.37 9.62 10.36
CA SER A 92 -10.07 8.96 10.55
C SER A 92 -10.25 7.48 10.89
N TRP A 93 -11.18 7.13 11.79
CA TRP A 93 -11.46 5.73 12.11
C TRP A 93 -12.13 4.99 10.95
N VAL A 94 -13.06 5.63 10.22
CA VAL A 94 -13.70 5.05 9.04
C VAL A 94 -12.64 4.68 8.00
N TRP A 95 -11.75 5.60 7.68
CA TRP A 95 -10.65 5.38 6.75
C TRP A 95 -9.77 4.20 7.18
N HIS A 96 -9.32 4.22 8.44
CA HIS A 96 -8.48 3.17 9.01
C HIS A 96 -9.11 1.78 8.94
N ASP A 97 -10.37 1.67 9.39
CA ASP A 97 -11.06 0.37 9.39
C ASP A 97 -11.37 -0.11 7.97
N TYR A 98 -11.73 0.80 7.08
CA TYR A 98 -11.96 0.47 5.68
C TYR A 98 -10.73 -0.12 5.01
N GLU A 99 -9.59 0.53 5.12
CA GLU A 99 -8.33 0.02 4.59
C GLU A 99 -7.94 -1.31 5.24
N ARG A 100 -8.06 -1.42 6.55
CA ARG A 100 -7.76 -2.63 7.30
C ARG A 100 -8.59 -3.83 6.84
N ILE A 101 -9.89 -3.64 6.59
CA ILE A 101 -10.77 -4.69 6.08
C ILE A 101 -10.33 -5.10 4.67
N LEU A 102 -10.08 -4.14 3.78
CA LEU A 102 -9.66 -4.41 2.41
C LEU A 102 -8.27 -5.05 2.30
N SER A 103 -7.43 -4.88 3.32
CA SER A 103 -6.09 -5.45 3.37
C SER A 103 -6.09 -6.97 3.54
N GLN A 104 -7.21 -7.59 3.93
CA GLN A 104 -7.25 -8.99 4.30
C GLN A 104 -8.18 -9.80 3.41
N ILE A 105 -7.78 -11.02 3.12
CA ILE A 105 -8.61 -11.98 2.38
C ILE A 105 -9.28 -13.02 3.27
N ASN A 106 -8.83 -13.17 4.53
CA ASN A 106 -9.43 -14.12 5.45
C ASN A 106 -10.58 -13.45 6.24
N PRO A 107 -11.84 -13.80 5.97
CA PRO A 107 -13.00 -13.20 6.64
C PRO A 107 -13.08 -13.51 8.14
N ASP A 108 -12.38 -14.55 8.62
CA ASP A 108 -12.42 -14.94 10.04
C ASP A 108 -11.57 -14.00 10.91
N SER A 109 -10.58 -13.34 10.34
CA SER A 109 -9.74 -12.37 11.07
C SER A 109 -10.36 -10.98 11.14
N HIS A 110 -11.24 -10.64 10.21
CA HIS A 110 -12.04 -9.41 10.21
C HIS A 110 -13.39 -9.74 9.61
N LYS A 111 -14.37 -9.91 10.46
CA LYS A 111 -15.73 -9.95 9.97
C LYS A 111 -16.00 -8.66 9.21
N PHE A 112 -16.59 -8.78 8.02
CA PHE A 112 -17.24 -7.68 7.30
C PHE A 112 -18.48 -7.22 8.11
N GLU A 113 -18.35 -7.20 9.43
CA GLU A 113 -19.33 -6.55 10.26
C GLU A 113 -19.17 -5.07 10.05
N LYS A 114 -20.31 -4.41 9.87
CA LYS A 114 -20.51 -2.96 9.84
C LYS A 114 -19.29 -2.27 10.42
N LEU A 115 -18.77 -1.28 9.74
CA LEU A 115 -17.80 -0.39 10.29
C LEU A 115 -18.28 -0.01 11.67
N ASP A 116 -18.00 -0.89 12.67
CA ASP A 116 -18.53 -0.74 14.03
C ASP A 116 -17.76 0.39 14.71
N LEU A 117 -18.14 1.53 14.22
CA LEU A 117 -17.45 2.73 14.42
C LEU A 117 -17.81 3.34 15.76
N ILE A 118 -16.86 3.26 16.65
CA ILE A 118 -16.48 4.52 17.25
C ILE A 118 -17.13 4.85 18.55
N LYS A 119 -18.20 4.26 18.92
CA LYS A 119 -18.81 4.62 20.21
C LYS A 119 -17.89 4.43 21.41
N ASN A 120 -16.84 3.61 21.26
CA ASN A 120 -15.96 3.22 22.35
C ASN A 120 -14.44 3.29 22.02
N ARG A 121 -14.00 3.89 20.92
CA ARG A 121 -12.57 4.00 20.62
C ARG A 121 -12.00 5.31 21.11
N GLU A 122 -11.09 5.23 22.07
CA GLU A 122 -10.30 6.38 22.51
C GLU A 122 -9.15 6.67 21.52
N GLY A 123 -8.79 7.93 21.40
CA GLY A 123 -7.68 8.39 20.56
C GLY A 123 -8.00 8.45 19.07
N MET A 124 -7.02 8.87 18.28
CA MET A 124 -7.08 8.89 16.81
C MET A 124 -6.07 7.91 16.24
N PRO A 125 -6.40 7.15 15.18
CA PRO A 125 -5.41 6.37 14.47
C PRO A 125 -4.46 7.33 13.74
N ASN A 126 -3.15 7.09 13.86
CA ASN A 126 -2.16 7.99 13.27
C ASN A 126 -2.02 7.81 11.74
N SER A 127 -2.25 6.60 11.22
CA SER A 127 -2.05 6.30 9.80
C SER A 127 -2.91 7.14 8.87
N PRO A 128 -4.23 7.33 9.07
CA PRO A 128 -5.06 8.10 8.15
C PRO A 128 -4.61 9.54 7.98
N PHE A 129 -4.12 10.18 9.05
CA PHE A 129 -3.60 11.54 8.95
C PHE A 129 -2.34 11.59 8.06
N MET A 130 -1.41 10.66 8.25
CA MET A 130 -0.20 10.59 7.43
C MET A 130 -0.50 10.22 5.99
N GLU A 131 -1.35 9.23 5.77
CA GLU A 131 -1.76 8.77 4.44
C GLU A 131 -2.43 9.88 3.65
N THR A 132 -3.44 10.54 4.23
CA THR A 132 -4.15 11.64 3.58
C THR A 132 -3.26 12.87 3.39
N TYR A 133 -2.26 13.08 4.23
CA TYR A 133 -1.24 14.11 4.02
C TYR A 133 -0.40 13.82 2.77
N PHE A 134 0.05 12.59 2.58
CA PHE A 134 0.79 12.21 1.38
C PHE A 134 -0.08 12.23 0.13
N ILE A 135 -1.31 11.73 0.21
CA ILE A 135 -2.29 11.76 -0.89
C ILE A 135 -2.52 13.20 -1.35
N LYS A 136 -2.82 14.12 -0.43
CA LYS A 136 -3.04 15.55 -0.70
C LYS A 136 -1.87 16.20 -1.44
N ASN A 137 -0.66 15.75 -1.19
CA ASN A 137 0.56 16.28 -1.77
C ASN A 137 1.12 15.40 -2.92
N ASN A 138 0.29 14.55 -3.53
CA ASN A 138 0.70 13.63 -4.60
C ASN A 138 1.99 12.87 -4.24
N PHE A 139 2.10 12.40 -2.98
CA PHE A 139 3.25 11.66 -2.45
C PHE A 139 4.59 12.39 -2.56
N PHE A 140 4.60 13.68 -2.86
CA PHE A 140 5.78 14.52 -3.12
C PHE A 140 6.68 14.01 -4.26
N ILE A 141 6.14 13.21 -5.17
CA ILE A 141 6.82 12.70 -6.36
C ILE A 141 5.96 12.95 -7.60
N GLU A 142 6.59 13.01 -8.76
CA GLU A 142 5.89 13.10 -10.03
C GLU A 142 5.16 11.81 -10.35
N ASP A 143 4.09 11.90 -11.11
CA ASP A 143 3.35 10.72 -11.55
C ASP A 143 4.27 9.76 -12.33
N ASN A 144 4.15 8.47 -12.07
CA ASN A 144 5.03 7.43 -12.61
C ASN A 144 6.53 7.58 -12.27
N TYR A 145 6.90 8.39 -11.28
CA TYR A 145 8.32 8.64 -10.93
C TYR A 145 9.13 7.34 -10.80
N ILE A 146 8.62 6.36 -10.08
CA ILE A 146 9.33 5.09 -9.83
C ILE A 146 9.54 4.34 -11.15
N LEU A 147 8.49 4.16 -11.96
CA LEU A 147 8.59 3.43 -13.23
C LEU A 147 9.50 4.14 -14.24
N ASN A 148 9.46 5.46 -14.28
CA ASN A 148 10.32 6.25 -15.16
C ASN A 148 11.81 6.20 -14.76
N ASN A 149 12.12 5.88 -13.51
CA ASN A 149 13.47 5.86 -12.97
C ASN A 149 13.97 4.45 -12.57
N VAL A 150 13.18 3.39 -12.79
CA VAL A 150 13.52 2.02 -12.38
C VAL A 150 14.82 1.51 -13.00
N ASN A 151 15.24 2.03 -14.15
CA ASN A 151 16.50 1.71 -14.79
C ASN A 151 17.73 2.04 -13.92
N LYS A 152 17.64 3.03 -13.03
CA LYS A 152 18.71 3.40 -12.09
C LYS A 152 19.04 2.30 -11.07
N ILE A 153 18.06 1.44 -10.78
CA ILE A 153 18.21 0.30 -9.86
C ILE A 153 18.27 -1.05 -10.58
N SER A 154 18.29 -1.05 -11.91
CA SER A 154 18.17 -2.28 -12.72
C SER A 154 19.24 -3.34 -12.43
N ASN A 155 20.41 -2.94 -11.93
CA ASN A 155 21.51 -3.83 -11.57
C ASN A 155 21.51 -4.25 -10.09
N ILE A 156 20.70 -3.61 -9.25
CA ILE A 156 20.59 -3.95 -7.83
C ILE A 156 19.74 -5.21 -7.70
N PRO A 157 20.19 -6.24 -6.96
CA PRO A 157 19.37 -7.42 -6.71
C PRO A 157 18.05 -7.06 -6.03
N GLY A 158 16.93 -7.51 -6.60
CA GLY A 158 15.61 -7.25 -6.08
C GLY A 158 14.77 -8.51 -5.89
N TYR A 159 13.93 -8.53 -4.86
CA TYR A 159 12.95 -9.58 -4.66
C TYR A 159 11.63 -8.99 -4.21
N ILE A 160 10.55 -9.32 -4.91
CA ILE A 160 9.21 -8.83 -4.62
C ILE A 160 8.34 -10.01 -4.17
N VAL A 161 7.67 -9.86 -3.04
CA VAL A 161 6.63 -10.79 -2.56
C VAL A 161 5.28 -10.08 -2.68
N GLN A 162 4.38 -10.64 -3.48
CA GLN A 162 3.11 -10.01 -3.83
C GLN A 162 1.94 -10.96 -3.62
N GLY A 163 0.95 -10.55 -2.84
CA GLY A 163 -0.31 -11.28 -2.73
C GLY A 163 -1.09 -11.26 -4.05
N ARG A 164 -1.65 -12.40 -4.44
CA ARG A 164 -2.42 -12.52 -5.69
C ARG A 164 -3.73 -11.71 -5.64
N TYR A 165 -4.34 -11.63 -4.46
CA TYR A 165 -5.63 -10.98 -4.22
C TYR A 165 -5.47 -9.68 -3.43
N ASP A 166 -4.32 -9.01 -3.58
CA ASP A 166 -4.08 -7.71 -2.96
C ASP A 166 -4.98 -6.64 -3.62
N LEU A 167 -6.02 -6.22 -2.89
CA LEU A 167 -6.97 -5.21 -3.35
C LEU A 167 -6.44 -3.78 -3.15
N ILE A 168 -5.48 -3.60 -2.24
CA ILE A 168 -4.88 -2.30 -1.95
C ILE A 168 -3.78 -1.97 -2.97
N CYS A 169 -2.79 -2.88 -3.11
CA CYS A 169 -1.70 -2.73 -4.06
C CYS A 169 -1.78 -3.85 -5.10
N PRO A 170 -2.48 -3.62 -6.22
CA PRO A 170 -2.79 -4.70 -7.15
C PRO A 170 -1.53 -5.33 -7.77
N PRO A 171 -1.53 -6.66 -8.00
CA PRO A 171 -0.37 -7.40 -8.51
C PRO A 171 0.22 -6.85 -9.81
N VAL A 172 -0.60 -6.19 -10.62
CA VAL A 172 -0.17 -5.58 -11.89
C VAL A 172 0.93 -4.55 -11.70
N ASN A 173 0.94 -3.82 -10.58
CA ASN A 173 1.95 -2.78 -10.31
C ASN A 173 3.30 -3.41 -9.97
N ALA A 174 3.32 -4.46 -9.16
CA ALA A 174 4.51 -5.25 -8.89
C ALA A 174 5.07 -5.88 -10.19
N PHE A 175 4.19 -6.38 -11.05
CA PHE A 175 4.57 -6.95 -12.34
C PHE A 175 5.22 -5.90 -13.26
N LYS A 176 4.57 -4.74 -13.44
CA LYS A 176 5.12 -3.62 -14.23
C LYS A 176 6.49 -3.16 -13.74
N LEU A 177 6.69 -3.13 -12.40
CA LEU A 177 7.98 -2.77 -11.84
C LEU A 177 9.08 -3.74 -12.29
N THR A 178 8.81 -5.04 -12.35
CA THR A 178 9.80 -6.05 -12.78
C THR A 178 10.17 -5.94 -14.25
N GLU A 179 9.29 -5.42 -15.10
CA GLU A 179 9.59 -5.25 -16.54
C GLU A 179 10.75 -4.26 -16.77
N GLY A 180 10.88 -3.24 -15.90
CA GLY A 180 12.00 -2.27 -15.95
C GLY A 180 13.19 -2.64 -15.06
N TRP A 181 13.02 -3.57 -14.11
CA TRP A 181 14.03 -3.95 -13.13
C TRP A 181 14.65 -5.32 -13.44
N LYS A 182 15.66 -5.34 -14.29
CA LYS A 182 16.24 -6.57 -14.87
C LYS A 182 16.75 -7.57 -13.84
N ASN A 183 17.35 -7.11 -12.73
CA ASN A 183 17.89 -7.96 -11.68
C ASN A 183 16.90 -8.19 -10.54
N SER A 184 15.60 -8.23 -10.85
CA SER A 184 14.56 -8.52 -9.87
C SER A 184 13.89 -9.88 -10.11
N LYS A 185 13.35 -10.43 -9.01
CA LYS A 185 12.47 -11.60 -9.01
C LYS A 185 11.14 -11.23 -8.35
N ILE A 186 10.07 -11.83 -8.82
CA ILE A 186 8.75 -11.68 -8.17
C ILE A 186 8.18 -13.04 -7.80
N LYS A 187 7.67 -13.14 -6.58
CA LYS A 187 6.91 -14.28 -6.07
C LYS A 187 5.48 -13.85 -5.79
N PHE A 188 4.55 -14.39 -6.57
CA PHE A 188 3.13 -14.27 -6.24
C PHE A 188 2.73 -15.33 -5.23
N VAL A 189 2.11 -14.91 -4.12
CA VAL A 189 1.48 -15.78 -3.13
C VAL A 189 0.01 -15.93 -3.50
N ASN A 190 -0.35 -17.11 -4.02
CA ASN A 190 -1.64 -17.30 -4.69
C ASN A 190 -2.87 -17.25 -3.78
N THR A 191 -2.69 -17.35 -2.47
CA THR A 191 -3.76 -17.36 -1.46
C THR A 191 -3.71 -16.15 -0.53
N ALA A 192 -2.94 -15.12 -0.87
CA ALA A 192 -2.73 -13.96 -0.02
C ALA A 192 -3.22 -12.65 -0.66
N GLY A 193 -3.59 -11.71 0.18
CA GLY A 193 -3.90 -10.31 -0.14
C GLY A 193 -2.77 -9.36 0.23
N HIS A 194 -3.14 -8.21 0.79
CA HIS A 194 -2.21 -7.15 1.18
C HIS A 194 -1.49 -7.43 2.50
N SER A 195 -2.16 -8.12 3.43
CA SER A 195 -1.64 -8.27 4.80
C SER A 195 -0.37 -9.12 4.86
N SER A 196 0.59 -8.67 5.67
CA SER A 196 1.77 -9.49 5.99
C SER A 196 1.41 -10.73 6.83
N SER A 197 0.25 -10.74 7.48
CA SER A 197 -0.25 -11.89 8.24
C SER A 197 -0.92 -12.96 7.38
N ASP A 198 -1.20 -12.69 6.11
CA ASP A 198 -1.75 -13.67 5.19
C ASP A 198 -0.75 -14.83 4.99
N GLU A 199 -1.31 -16.03 4.91
CA GLU A 199 -0.50 -17.26 4.81
C GLU A 199 0.46 -17.20 3.64
N GLY A 200 1.73 -17.52 3.90
CA GLY A 200 2.78 -17.56 2.90
C GLY A 200 3.52 -16.23 2.68
N ILE A 201 2.97 -15.09 3.06
CA ILE A 201 3.67 -13.79 2.87
C ILE A 201 4.97 -13.75 3.65
N MET A 202 4.93 -13.95 4.97
CA MET A 202 6.13 -13.88 5.82
C MET A 202 7.18 -14.93 5.46
N SER A 203 6.78 -16.17 5.19
CA SER A 203 7.71 -17.23 4.80
C SER A 203 8.45 -16.94 3.48
N ASN A 204 7.74 -16.34 2.51
CA ASN A 204 8.35 -15.91 1.26
C ASN A 204 9.24 -14.67 1.44
N LEU A 205 8.90 -13.75 2.34
CA LEU A 205 9.79 -12.62 2.70
C LEU A 205 11.10 -13.11 3.32
N PHE A 206 11.05 -14.06 4.25
CA PHE A 206 12.27 -14.68 4.80
C PHE A 206 13.10 -15.38 3.73
N THR A 207 12.45 -16.04 2.77
CA THR A 207 13.15 -16.66 1.64
C THR A 207 13.81 -15.60 0.77
N ALA A 208 13.11 -14.53 0.45
CA ALA A 208 13.62 -13.40 -0.33
C ALA A 208 14.85 -12.78 0.33
N LEU A 209 14.79 -12.52 1.65
CA LEU A 209 15.93 -11.99 2.42
C LEU A 209 17.15 -12.92 2.35
N LYS A 210 16.94 -14.23 2.54
CA LYS A 210 18.03 -15.22 2.44
C LYS A 210 18.64 -15.29 1.05
N GLU A 211 17.85 -15.12 -0.01
CA GLU A 211 18.36 -15.10 -1.38
C GLU A 211 19.17 -13.82 -1.65
N ILE A 212 18.70 -12.67 -1.23
CA ILE A 212 19.38 -11.37 -1.45
C ILE A 212 20.70 -11.29 -0.67
N ILE A 213 20.77 -11.84 0.55
CA ILE A 213 22.01 -11.82 1.37
C ILE A 213 23.12 -12.69 0.76
N LYS A 214 22.81 -13.62 -0.13
CA LYS A 214 23.80 -14.50 -0.78
C LYS A 214 24.52 -13.84 -1.97
N PHE A 215 24.05 -12.67 -2.39
CA PHE A 215 24.72 -11.87 -3.40
C PHE A 215 25.75 -10.92 -2.74
#